data_85166c07f54b88f4c69a6efd08ed2c79
#
_entry.id   85166c07f54b88f4c69a6efd08ed2c79
#
_cell.length_a   1.000
_cell.length_b   1.000
_cell.length_c   1.000
_cell.angle_alpha   90.00
_cell.angle_beta   90.00
_cell.angle_gamma   90.00
#
_symmetry.space_group_name_H-M   'P 1'
#
loop_
_entity.id
_entity.type
_entity.pdbx_description
1 polymer ?
#
loop_
_entity_poly.entity_id
_entity_poly.type
_entity_poly.pdbx_seq_one_letter_code
_entity_poly.pdbx_strand_id
1 'polypeptide(L)'
;MKEQIHEVLKKGERRNIEFKSALSDEHLLKDRRERLSAQMKYRLKTGGGKAYYIIGVSDSGEVVCQSEEEFEKTLDVIKKLSEGIGAKISEIEKYHENGIFGRITIEESRSDKGLKEHITIGTIGHVDHGKSTLVGTLLTGTEDDGVGKTRIFLDYLPHEIERGLTADITHTVFGFKGNERLYLKNPLNKKEVAELIDRSDKIVSFVDCPGHEPWLRTTVRGILGQRVDYVLLIVAADDGVTPITKEHLGIALAMEIPLIIVITKIDKVPFDEAKQVISDVSSLLRKVGKVPLHIRDKETAKNVSKKVSERFLIPVVKTSSITLEGMDILNELFLNLPEKTSEELYKKPFLMYIDKVYKVKGAGTVVSGRVKEGIVKKGQELLLGPINDRYETVSCQSIKQHHLNQSKGEVGDILGIAIKGVDAEEIKRGMVVKDENGGNKSIREFIAEVFILNHPTRLREGYEPIIHLETISETVTFEKIYNHEYLSTGDRALIKMKFKYNSYYFSEGDKFIFREAKSKGIGGIKKIL
;
A
#
# COMPACT_ATOMS: atom_id res chain seq x y z
N MET A 1 -24.21 37.09 15.32
CA MET A 1 -22.93 37.05 14.57
C MET A 1 -21.98 38.21 14.90
N LYS A 2 -22.40 39.50 14.82
CA LYS A 2 -21.55 40.64 15.23
C LYS A 2 -21.08 40.57 16.69
N GLU A 3 -21.91 40.17 17.63
CA GLU A 3 -21.54 40.01 19.04
C GLU A 3 -20.44 38.93 19.26
N GLN A 4 -20.44 37.88 18.49
CA GLN A 4 -19.43 36.81 18.59
C GLN A 4 -18.02 37.26 18.16
N ILE A 5 -17.91 38.11 17.13
CA ILE A 5 -16.57 38.58 16.68
C ILE A 5 -16.02 39.61 17.70
N HIS A 6 -16.84 40.50 18.26
CA HIS A 6 -16.41 41.43 19.29
C HIS A 6 -15.92 40.74 20.59
N GLU A 7 -16.52 39.59 20.93
CA GLU A 7 -16.04 38.76 22.04
C GLU A 7 -14.66 38.15 21.74
N VAL A 8 -14.40 37.76 20.47
CA VAL A 8 -13.11 37.25 20.03
C VAL A 8 -12.03 38.36 20.07
N LEU A 9 -12.36 39.57 19.60
CA LEU A 9 -11.48 40.72 19.64
C LEU A 9 -11.07 41.09 21.08
N LYS A 10 -12.02 41.10 22.04
CA LYS A 10 -11.75 41.34 23.47
C LYS A 10 -10.82 40.28 24.10
N LYS A 11 -10.85 39.04 23.60
CA LYS A 11 -10.05 37.95 24.13
C LYS A 11 -8.62 37.89 23.54
N GLY A 12 -8.32 38.69 22.50
CA GLY A 12 -7.03 38.79 21.84
C GLY A 12 -6.64 37.58 21.02
N GLU A 13 -5.42 37.61 20.46
CA GLU A 13 -4.85 36.48 19.71
C GLU A 13 -4.76 35.22 20.56
N ARG A 14 -5.03 34.09 19.96
CA ARG A 14 -4.99 32.76 20.59
C ARG A 14 -4.20 31.77 19.76
N ARG A 15 -4.12 30.54 20.22
CA ARG A 15 -3.35 29.47 19.55
C ARG A 15 -3.64 29.33 18.05
N ASN A 16 -4.88 29.60 17.62
CA ASN A 16 -5.33 29.46 16.23
C ASN A 16 -5.97 30.74 15.66
N ILE A 17 -5.85 31.88 16.34
CA ILE A 17 -6.37 33.19 15.91
C ILE A 17 -5.21 34.14 15.75
N GLU A 18 -5.16 34.83 14.61
CA GLU A 18 -4.16 35.84 14.26
C GLU A 18 -4.85 37.12 13.82
N PHE A 19 -4.37 38.28 14.28
CA PHE A 19 -4.85 39.61 13.90
C PHE A 19 -3.89 40.22 12.88
N LYS A 20 -4.42 40.92 11.87
CA LYS A 20 -3.64 41.67 10.90
C LYS A 20 -4.36 42.94 10.50
N SER A 21 -3.71 44.06 10.68
CA SER A 21 -4.24 45.37 10.25
C SER A 21 -4.35 45.42 8.72
N ALA A 22 -3.26 45.10 8.00
CA ALA A 22 -3.23 44.99 6.55
C ALA A 22 -2.03 44.15 6.10
N LEU A 23 -2.14 43.51 4.93
CA LEU A 23 -1.05 42.84 4.22
C LEU A 23 -0.94 43.38 2.79
N SER A 24 0.27 43.49 2.27
CA SER A 24 0.59 43.97 0.92
C SER A 24 1.57 43.02 0.22
N ASP A 25 1.84 43.22 -1.05
CA ASP A 25 2.78 42.40 -1.83
C ASP A 25 4.20 42.37 -1.22
N GLU A 26 4.59 43.40 -0.47
CA GLU A 26 5.87 43.42 0.28
C GLU A 26 5.98 42.24 1.28
N HIS A 27 4.87 41.76 1.78
CA HIS A 27 4.81 40.61 2.70
C HIS A 27 5.07 39.29 2.00
N LEU A 28 5.06 39.24 0.65
CA LEU A 28 5.42 38.10 -0.18
C LEU A 28 6.92 38.04 -0.51
N LEU A 29 7.71 39.04 -0.15
CA LEU A 29 9.17 39.00 -0.26
C LEU A 29 9.73 37.87 0.62
N LYS A 30 10.80 37.21 0.15
CA LYS A 30 11.31 35.92 0.65
C LYS A 30 11.32 35.82 2.18
N ASP A 31 11.96 36.71 2.88
CA ASP A 31 12.14 36.62 4.34
C ASP A 31 10.84 36.84 5.13
N ARG A 32 10.00 37.79 4.67
CA ARG A 32 8.69 38.05 5.28
C ARG A 32 7.71 36.94 4.98
N ARG A 33 7.72 36.42 3.75
CA ARG A 33 6.91 35.29 3.32
C ARG A 33 7.22 34.04 4.15
N GLU A 34 8.50 33.72 4.37
CA GLU A 34 8.90 32.57 5.18
C GLU A 34 8.39 32.68 6.62
N ARG A 35 8.50 33.86 7.25
CA ARG A 35 7.99 34.10 8.61
C ARG A 35 6.46 33.95 8.70
N LEU A 36 5.73 34.62 7.80
CA LEU A 36 4.26 34.54 7.78
C LEU A 36 3.78 33.12 7.47
N SER A 37 4.45 32.42 6.58
CA SER A 37 4.15 31.01 6.28
C SER A 37 4.41 30.10 7.49
N ALA A 38 5.49 30.32 8.23
CA ALA A 38 5.79 29.58 9.46
C ALA A 38 4.75 29.87 10.56
N GLN A 39 4.36 31.12 10.72
CA GLN A 39 3.32 31.54 11.65
C GLN A 39 1.96 30.90 11.30
N MET A 40 1.58 30.92 10.03
CA MET A 40 0.34 30.29 9.55
C MET A 40 0.34 28.77 9.78
N LYS A 41 1.45 28.08 9.50
CA LYS A 41 1.62 26.66 9.82
C LYS A 41 1.48 26.37 11.31
N TYR A 42 2.04 27.22 12.16
CA TYR A 42 1.90 27.10 13.61
C TYR A 42 0.45 27.23 14.06
N ARG A 43 -0.28 28.25 13.55
CA ARG A 43 -1.69 28.49 13.88
C ARG A 43 -2.59 27.33 13.41
N LEU A 44 -2.38 26.80 12.22
CA LEU A 44 -3.07 25.63 11.69
C LEU A 44 -2.81 24.40 12.56
N LYS A 45 -1.54 24.12 12.88
CA LYS A 45 -1.17 22.98 13.72
C LYS A 45 -1.80 23.05 15.13
N THR A 46 -1.77 24.20 15.75
CA THR A 46 -2.34 24.40 17.12
C THR A 46 -3.85 24.49 17.15
N GLY A 47 -4.48 24.77 15.99
CA GLY A 47 -5.92 24.83 15.79
C GLY A 47 -6.54 23.54 15.24
N GLY A 48 -5.79 22.42 15.20
CA GLY A 48 -6.32 21.14 14.70
C GLY A 48 -6.66 21.16 13.21
N GLY A 49 -5.85 21.90 12.41
CA GLY A 49 -6.05 22.04 10.95
C GLY A 49 -6.88 23.27 10.56
N LYS A 50 -7.30 24.11 11.52
CA LYS A 50 -8.04 25.37 11.26
C LYS A 50 -7.37 26.55 11.93
N ALA A 51 -7.21 27.66 11.18
CA ALA A 51 -6.74 28.94 11.67
C ALA A 51 -7.70 30.06 11.26
N TYR A 52 -7.84 31.07 12.11
CA TYR A 52 -8.67 32.24 11.88
C TYR A 52 -7.79 33.47 11.78
N TYR A 53 -7.82 34.12 10.64
CA TYR A 53 -7.18 35.39 10.42
C TYR A 53 -8.22 36.49 10.47
N ILE A 54 -8.09 37.44 11.41
CA ILE A 54 -8.98 38.58 11.50
C ILE A 54 -8.21 39.77 10.92
N ILE A 55 -8.68 40.27 9.78
CA ILE A 55 -8.07 41.37 9.04
C ILE A 55 -8.83 42.68 9.24
N GLY A 56 -8.12 43.80 9.14
CA GLY A 56 -8.62 45.13 9.54
C GLY A 56 -8.66 45.33 11.04
N VAL A 57 -7.76 44.61 11.78
CA VAL A 57 -7.65 44.66 13.24
C VAL A 57 -6.17 44.75 13.62
N SER A 58 -5.84 45.63 14.56
CA SER A 58 -4.49 45.76 15.11
C SER A 58 -4.13 44.57 16.00
N ASP A 59 -2.84 44.39 16.30
CA ASP A 59 -2.35 43.35 17.21
C ASP A 59 -2.94 43.51 18.65
N SER A 60 -3.39 44.72 19.02
CA SER A 60 -4.08 45.00 20.29
C SER A 60 -5.58 44.61 20.29
N GLY A 61 -6.15 44.22 19.16
CA GLY A 61 -7.53 43.86 18.99
C GLY A 61 -8.47 45.04 18.66
N GLU A 62 -7.92 46.22 18.36
CA GLU A 62 -8.68 47.38 17.93
C GLU A 62 -9.04 47.29 16.45
N VAL A 63 -10.30 47.57 16.11
CA VAL A 63 -10.78 47.55 14.72
C VAL A 63 -10.27 48.80 14.01
N VAL A 64 -9.34 48.61 13.04
CA VAL A 64 -8.73 49.69 12.24
C VAL A 64 -9.51 49.91 10.95
N CYS A 65 -10.25 48.93 10.50
CA CYS A 65 -10.93 48.85 9.22
C CYS A 65 -10.02 49.10 8.00
N GLN A 66 -10.41 48.66 6.86
CA GLN A 66 -9.75 48.80 5.58
C GLN A 66 -10.71 49.36 4.53
N SER A 67 -10.20 49.97 3.46
CA SER A 67 -10.97 50.17 2.25
C SER A 67 -11.24 48.81 1.55
N GLU A 68 -12.22 48.76 0.65
CA GLU A 68 -12.50 47.53 -0.13
C GLU A 68 -11.25 47.03 -0.89
N GLU A 69 -10.51 47.98 -1.49
CA GLU A 69 -9.31 47.66 -2.26
C GLU A 69 -8.18 47.09 -1.36
N GLU A 70 -7.99 47.63 -0.16
CA GLU A 70 -6.98 47.14 0.80
C GLU A 70 -7.36 45.79 1.35
N PHE A 71 -8.65 45.56 1.59
CA PHE A 71 -9.16 44.26 2.05
C PHE A 71 -8.91 43.17 1.00
N GLU A 72 -9.22 43.42 -0.28
CA GLU A 72 -8.98 42.47 -1.37
C GLU A 72 -7.47 42.20 -1.57
N LYS A 73 -6.61 43.21 -1.45
CA LYS A 73 -5.17 43.01 -1.49
C LYS A 73 -4.67 42.12 -0.33
N THR A 74 -5.17 42.38 0.88
CA THR A 74 -4.84 41.56 2.07
C THR A 74 -5.30 40.12 1.89
N LEU A 75 -6.49 39.92 1.34
CA LEU A 75 -7.07 38.62 1.04
C LEU A 75 -6.22 37.85 0.02
N ASP A 76 -5.78 38.51 -1.05
CA ASP A 76 -4.92 37.89 -2.07
C ASP A 76 -3.54 37.46 -1.50
N VAL A 77 -2.96 38.28 -0.63
CA VAL A 77 -1.72 37.90 0.09
C VAL A 77 -1.93 36.67 0.98
N ILE A 78 -3.02 36.65 1.76
CA ILE A 78 -3.35 35.48 2.60
C ILE A 78 -3.59 34.24 1.76
N LYS A 79 -4.27 34.37 0.62
CA LYS A 79 -4.49 33.28 -0.33
C LYS A 79 -3.17 32.71 -0.86
N LYS A 80 -2.26 33.56 -1.35
CA LYS A 80 -0.93 33.14 -1.84
C LYS A 80 -0.09 32.47 -0.73
N LEU A 81 -0.16 32.99 0.52
CA LEU A 81 0.52 32.38 1.67
C LEU A 81 -0.07 31.00 2.02
N SER A 82 -1.41 30.88 2.07
CA SER A 82 -2.08 29.63 2.40
C SER A 82 -1.82 28.55 1.35
N GLU A 83 -1.91 28.89 0.05
CA GLU A 83 -1.58 27.98 -1.05
C GLU A 83 -0.12 27.49 -0.98
N GLY A 84 0.80 28.40 -0.66
CA GLY A 84 2.23 28.09 -0.53
C GLY A 84 2.58 27.13 0.62
N ILE A 85 1.67 26.92 1.56
CA ILE A 85 1.84 25.98 2.68
C ILE A 85 0.90 24.77 2.62
N GLY A 86 0.14 24.60 1.52
CA GLY A 86 -0.83 23.53 1.37
C GLY A 86 -2.12 23.74 2.20
N ALA A 87 -2.54 24.99 2.38
CA ALA A 87 -3.80 25.37 3.01
C ALA A 87 -4.71 26.13 2.05
N LYS A 88 -6.01 26.19 2.33
CA LYS A 88 -6.98 26.94 1.55
C LYS A 88 -7.84 27.83 2.43
N ILE A 89 -8.36 28.90 1.87
CA ILE A 89 -9.41 29.69 2.51
C ILE A 89 -10.72 28.92 2.35
N SER A 90 -11.37 28.58 3.48
CA SER A 90 -12.65 27.86 3.49
C SER A 90 -13.84 28.79 3.65
N GLU A 91 -13.66 29.93 4.31
CA GLU A 91 -14.75 30.86 4.58
C GLU A 91 -14.22 32.28 4.73
N ILE A 92 -14.98 33.26 4.23
CA ILE A 92 -14.68 34.69 4.36
C ILE A 92 -15.93 35.37 4.89
N GLU A 93 -15.82 36.02 6.05
CA GLU A 93 -16.89 36.84 6.62
C GLU A 93 -16.44 38.31 6.63
N LYS A 94 -17.17 39.17 5.93
CA LYS A 94 -16.93 40.64 5.89
C LYS A 94 -17.87 41.37 6.82
N TYR A 95 -17.36 42.31 7.56
CA TYR A 95 -18.09 43.20 8.46
C TYR A 95 -17.85 44.64 8.05
N HIS A 96 -18.91 45.45 7.96
CA HIS A 96 -18.89 46.86 7.58
C HIS A 96 -19.16 47.74 8.83
N GLU A 97 -18.13 48.51 9.17
CA GLU A 97 -18.24 49.61 10.15
C GLU A 97 -17.56 50.84 9.58
N ASN A 98 -17.03 51.77 9.89
CA ASN A 98 -16.33 52.87 9.20
C ASN A 98 -15.27 52.39 8.18
N GLY A 99 -15.55 51.37 7.43
CA GLY A 99 -14.70 50.60 6.51
C GLY A 99 -14.98 49.10 6.62
N ILE A 100 -14.05 48.22 6.19
CA ILE A 100 -14.21 46.76 6.20
C ILE A 100 -13.19 46.13 7.13
N PHE A 101 -13.65 45.20 7.94
CA PHE A 101 -12.81 44.20 8.61
C PHE A 101 -13.44 42.81 8.43
N GLY A 102 -12.71 41.75 8.65
CA GLY A 102 -13.28 40.44 8.38
C GLY A 102 -12.54 39.28 9.01
N ARG A 103 -13.24 38.12 9.09
CA ARG A 103 -12.68 36.85 9.51
C ARG A 103 -12.44 35.97 8.29
N ILE A 104 -11.21 35.54 8.10
CA ILE A 104 -10.83 34.56 7.08
C ILE A 104 -10.54 33.26 7.80
N THR A 105 -11.30 32.23 7.49
CA THR A 105 -11.05 30.87 7.96
C THR A 105 -10.12 30.17 6.98
N ILE A 106 -8.95 29.78 7.46
CA ILE A 106 -7.96 29.01 6.71
C ILE A 106 -8.00 27.59 7.26
N GLU A 107 -8.19 26.65 6.41
CA GLU A 107 -8.07 25.23 6.73
C GLU A 107 -6.81 24.69 6.04
N GLU A 108 -6.05 23.85 6.78
CA GLU A 108 -5.13 23.00 6.05
C GLU A 108 -5.92 22.51 4.87
N SER A 109 -5.48 22.77 3.64
CA SER A 109 -5.98 22.00 2.55
C SER A 109 -5.79 20.56 3.04
N ARG A 110 -6.86 19.97 3.62
CA ARG A 110 -7.00 18.56 3.34
C ARG A 110 -6.78 18.59 1.85
N SER A 111 -5.65 18.06 1.41
CA SER A 111 -5.61 17.68 0.03
C SER A 111 -6.89 16.86 -0.14
N ASP A 112 -7.91 17.45 -0.76
CA ASP A 112 -8.67 16.83 -1.79
C ASP A 112 -7.69 16.66 -2.98
N LYS A 113 -6.50 16.20 -2.73
CA LYS A 113 -5.86 15.16 -3.49
C LYS A 113 -6.81 14.01 -3.21
N GLY A 114 -7.80 13.85 -4.08
CA GLY A 114 -8.69 12.72 -4.13
C GLY A 114 -7.82 11.53 -3.84
N LEU A 115 -8.22 10.68 -2.91
CA LEU A 115 -7.49 9.51 -2.43
C LEU A 115 -6.54 9.10 -3.53
N LYS A 116 -5.21 9.24 -3.30
CA LYS A 116 -4.24 8.94 -4.35
C LYS A 116 -4.50 7.51 -4.73
N GLU A 117 -4.83 7.25 -5.97
CA GLU A 117 -4.99 5.87 -6.42
C GLU A 117 -3.74 5.10 -6.07
N HIS A 118 -3.88 4.01 -5.34
CA HIS A 118 -2.76 3.18 -4.91
C HIS A 118 -3.02 1.73 -5.25
N ILE A 119 -2.16 1.16 -6.08
CA ILE A 119 -2.17 -0.27 -6.40
C ILE A 119 -0.87 -0.92 -5.93
N THR A 120 -0.99 -2.16 -5.45
CA THR A 120 0.17 -2.97 -5.05
C THR A 120 0.28 -4.18 -5.96
N ILE A 121 1.45 -4.37 -6.54
CA ILE A 121 1.74 -5.42 -7.51
C ILE A 121 2.82 -6.35 -6.94
N GLY A 122 2.52 -7.64 -6.84
CA GLY A 122 3.49 -8.66 -6.48
C GLY A 122 4.20 -9.21 -7.71
N THR A 123 5.53 -9.38 -7.67
CA THR A 123 6.28 -10.05 -8.73
C THR A 123 6.58 -11.49 -8.34
N ILE A 124 6.30 -12.44 -9.23
CA ILE A 124 6.58 -13.86 -9.07
C ILE A 124 7.16 -14.44 -10.37
N GLY A 125 7.82 -15.55 -10.27
CA GLY A 125 8.45 -16.22 -11.41
C GLY A 125 9.71 -16.95 -10.96
N HIS A 126 10.32 -17.74 -11.87
CA HIS A 126 11.52 -18.49 -11.55
C HIS A 126 12.72 -17.57 -11.24
N VAL A 127 13.75 -18.12 -10.58
CA VAL A 127 15.04 -17.44 -10.42
C VAL A 127 15.59 -17.09 -11.81
N ASP A 128 16.33 -15.99 -11.91
CA ASP A 128 16.94 -15.48 -13.16
C ASP A 128 15.97 -15.13 -14.30
N HIS A 129 14.65 -15.16 -14.07
CA HIS A 129 13.66 -14.66 -15.04
C HIS A 129 13.59 -13.13 -15.13
N GLY A 130 14.46 -12.38 -14.43
CA GLY A 130 14.58 -10.93 -14.55
C GLY A 130 13.54 -10.14 -13.75
N LYS A 131 12.95 -10.70 -12.67
CA LYS A 131 11.97 -10.00 -11.80
C LYS A 131 12.51 -8.67 -11.27
N SER A 132 13.58 -8.72 -10.49
CA SER A 132 14.19 -7.55 -9.85
C SER A 132 14.77 -6.58 -10.89
N THR A 133 15.35 -7.09 -11.99
CA THR A 133 15.85 -6.28 -13.11
C THR A 133 14.70 -5.49 -13.77
N LEU A 134 13.58 -6.15 -14.06
CA LEU A 134 12.39 -5.51 -14.62
C LEU A 134 11.86 -4.41 -13.72
N VAL A 135 11.73 -4.70 -12.41
CA VAL A 135 11.26 -3.70 -11.43
C VAL A 135 12.24 -2.53 -11.35
N GLY A 136 13.56 -2.78 -11.30
CA GLY A 136 14.59 -1.75 -11.31
C GLY A 136 14.53 -0.84 -12.55
N THR A 137 14.36 -1.43 -13.73
CA THR A 137 14.15 -0.69 -14.99
C THR A 137 12.86 0.13 -14.95
N LEU A 138 11.78 -0.42 -14.42
CA LEU A 138 10.52 0.31 -14.25
C LEU A 138 10.66 1.48 -13.27
N LEU A 139 11.44 1.36 -12.20
CA LEU A 139 11.65 2.44 -11.22
C LEU A 139 12.44 3.60 -11.80
N THR A 140 13.49 3.31 -12.55
CA THR A 140 14.46 4.30 -13.02
C THR A 140 14.23 4.78 -14.45
N GLY A 141 13.55 3.99 -15.27
CA GLY A 141 13.43 4.23 -16.73
C GLY A 141 14.74 4.04 -17.48
N THR A 142 15.78 3.46 -16.85
CA THR A 142 17.08 3.27 -17.46
C THR A 142 17.23 1.83 -17.99
N GLU A 143 18.03 1.71 -19.05
CA GLU A 143 18.42 0.43 -19.62
C GLU A 143 19.29 -0.37 -18.65
N ASP A 144 19.08 -1.69 -18.61
CA ASP A 144 19.96 -2.63 -17.93
C ASP A 144 21.18 -2.96 -18.81
N ASP A 145 22.28 -3.32 -18.20
CA ASP A 145 23.52 -3.71 -18.91
C ASP A 145 23.58 -5.21 -19.28
N GLY A 146 22.50 -5.95 -19.01
CA GLY A 146 22.44 -7.40 -19.21
C GLY A 146 23.07 -8.23 -18.08
N VAL A 147 23.71 -7.58 -17.10
CA VAL A 147 24.30 -8.21 -15.91
C VAL A 147 23.51 -7.91 -14.64
N GLY A 148 22.48 -7.06 -14.75
CA GLY A 148 21.57 -6.74 -13.66
C GLY A 148 21.89 -5.44 -12.94
N LYS A 149 22.42 -4.44 -13.63
CA LYS A 149 22.68 -3.11 -13.08
C LYS A 149 21.47 -2.51 -12.39
N THR A 150 20.29 -2.66 -12.96
CA THR A 150 19.06 -2.06 -12.41
C THR A 150 18.50 -2.80 -11.20
N ARG A 151 18.85 -4.06 -10.98
CA ARG A 151 18.42 -4.84 -9.80
C ARG A 151 19.11 -4.40 -8.50
N ILE A 152 20.27 -3.72 -8.57
CA ILE A 152 21.02 -3.24 -7.39
C ILE A 152 20.14 -2.37 -6.48
N PHE A 153 19.13 -1.73 -7.02
CA PHE A 153 18.19 -0.93 -6.27
C PHE A 153 17.19 -1.73 -5.40
N LEU A 154 17.15 -3.06 -5.59
CA LEU A 154 16.23 -3.95 -4.86
C LEU A 154 16.98 -4.91 -3.94
N ASP A 155 18.21 -5.28 -4.27
CA ASP A 155 19.02 -6.21 -3.48
C ASP A 155 19.76 -5.43 -2.37
N TYR A 156 19.31 -5.56 -1.12
CA TYR A 156 19.90 -4.82 0.01
C TYR A 156 20.87 -5.64 0.85
N LEU A 157 20.74 -6.96 0.82
CA LEU A 157 21.56 -7.83 1.65
C LEU A 157 22.87 -8.16 0.93
N PRO A 158 24.04 -8.14 1.62
CA PRO A 158 25.33 -8.44 0.99
C PRO A 158 25.33 -9.75 0.18
N HIS A 159 24.70 -10.79 0.70
CA HIS A 159 24.61 -12.08 0.00
C HIS A 159 23.64 -12.07 -1.19
N GLU A 160 22.67 -11.14 -1.24
CA GLU A 160 21.82 -10.94 -2.43
C GLU A 160 22.63 -10.31 -3.56
N ILE A 161 23.45 -9.30 -3.21
CA ILE A 161 24.33 -8.61 -4.15
C ILE A 161 25.40 -9.58 -4.71
N GLU A 162 26.06 -10.36 -3.84
CA GLU A 162 27.12 -11.29 -4.22
C GLU A 162 26.60 -12.44 -5.10
N ARG A 163 25.43 -12.99 -4.76
CA ARG A 163 24.88 -14.17 -5.46
C ARG A 163 23.93 -13.82 -6.58
N GLY A 164 23.53 -12.55 -6.67
CA GLY A 164 22.51 -12.12 -7.59
C GLY A 164 21.14 -12.77 -7.37
N LEU A 165 20.75 -13.06 -6.12
CA LEU A 165 19.51 -13.76 -5.77
C LEU A 165 18.74 -12.98 -4.71
N THR A 166 17.48 -12.63 -4.97
CA THR A 166 16.59 -12.02 -3.97
C THR A 166 16.17 -13.07 -2.94
N ALA A 167 16.45 -12.83 -1.68
CA ALA A 167 16.18 -13.76 -0.57
C ALA A 167 15.01 -13.35 0.32
N ASP A 168 14.74 -12.04 0.45
CA ASP A 168 13.60 -11.51 1.24
C ASP A 168 12.69 -10.66 0.32
N ILE A 169 11.56 -10.24 0.89
CA ILE A 169 10.58 -9.39 0.20
C ILE A 169 11.09 -7.95 0.20
N THR A 170 11.19 -7.38 -0.99
CA THR A 170 11.57 -5.97 -1.17
C THR A 170 10.37 -5.13 -1.59
N HIS A 171 10.24 -3.96 -0.98
CA HIS A 171 9.19 -3.00 -1.29
C HIS A 171 9.76 -1.79 -2.00
N THR A 172 9.22 -1.49 -3.17
CA THR A 172 9.58 -0.31 -3.94
C THR A 172 8.32 0.38 -4.44
N VAL A 173 8.46 1.63 -4.87
CA VAL A 173 7.33 2.44 -5.29
C VAL A 173 7.71 3.35 -6.44
N PHE A 174 6.75 3.54 -7.32
CA PHE A 174 6.79 4.58 -8.34
C PHE A 174 5.42 5.24 -8.52
N GLY A 175 5.32 6.27 -9.36
CA GLY A 175 4.07 6.99 -9.52
C GLY A 175 3.85 7.60 -10.88
N PHE A 176 2.62 8.06 -11.06
CA PHE A 176 2.19 8.84 -12.22
C PHE A 176 1.63 10.19 -11.76
N LYS A 177 1.86 11.22 -12.57
CA LYS A 177 1.21 12.52 -12.45
C LYS A 177 0.39 12.77 -13.72
N GLY A 178 -0.93 12.71 -13.63
CA GLY A 178 -1.77 12.57 -14.79
C GLY A 178 -1.36 11.34 -15.60
N ASN A 179 -1.02 11.53 -16.87
CA ASN A 179 -0.54 10.46 -17.76
C ASN A 179 1.01 10.33 -17.78
N GLU A 180 1.72 11.20 -17.07
CA GLU A 180 3.18 11.21 -17.08
C GLU A 180 3.73 10.25 -16.04
N ARG A 181 4.68 9.39 -16.46
CA ARG A 181 5.42 8.49 -15.62
C ARG A 181 6.52 9.23 -14.86
N LEU A 182 6.55 9.12 -13.54
CA LEU A 182 7.61 9.68 -12.71
C LEU A 182 8.67 8.62 -12.43
N TYR A 183 9.94 8.93 -12.73
CA TYR A 183 11.07 8.04 -12.52
C TYR A 183 11.93 8.49 -11.35
N LEU A 184 12.60 7.54 -10.69
CA LEU A 184 13.57 7.78 -9.64
C LEU A 184 14.99 7.74 -10.22
N LYS A 185 15.82 8.72 -9.90
CA LYS A 185 17.26 8.67 -10.22
C LYS A 185 17.98 7.69 -9.31
N ASN A 186 17.61 7.70 -8.03
CA ASN A 186 18.14 6.79 -7.03
C ASN A 186 17.01 6.25 -6.14
N PRO A 187 16.46 5.05 -6.43
CA PRO A 187 15.41 4.42 -5.64
C PRO A 187 15.76 4.20 -4.15
N LEU A 188 17.04 4.21 -3.78
CA LEU A 188 17.50 4.11 -2.39
C LEU A 188 17.43 5.45 -1.65
N ASN A 189 17.28 6.56 -2.36
CA ASN A 189 17.16 7.88 -1.76
C ASN A 189 15.75 8.14 -1.24
N LYS A 190 15.60 8.03 0.09
CA LYS A 190 14.32 8.20 0.77
C LYS A 190 13.64 9.55 0.53
N LYS A 191 14.42 10.63 0.32
CA LYS A 191 13.87 11.96 0.02
C LYS A 191 13.27 12.00 -1.38
N GLU A 192 13.96 11.43 -2.36
CA GLU A 192 13.52 11.38 -3.74
C GLU A 192 12.25 10.53 -3.88
N VAL A 193 12.20 9.38 -3.20
CA VAL A 193 10.98 8.54 -3.12
C VAL A 193 9.83 9.32 -2.49
N ALA A 194 10.09 10.07 -1.42
CA ALA A 194 9.11 10.89 -0.75
C ALA A 194 8.55 12.00 -1.66
N GLU A 195 9.42 12.71 -2.38
CA GLU A 195 9.05 13.75 -3.33
C GLU A 195 8.25 13.18 -4.52
N LEU A 196 8.64 12.00 -5.02
CA LEU A 196 7.91 11.31 -6.07
C LEU A 196 6.48 10.98 -5.61
N ILE A 197 6.35 10.38 -4.42
CA ILE A 197 5.04 10.03 -3.84
C ILE A 197 4.18 11.30 -3.67
N ASP A 198 4.77 12.40 -3.18
CA ASP A 198 4.02 13.65 -2.98
C ASP A 198 3.50 14.23 -4.30
N ARG A 199 4.28 14.14 -5.36
CA ARG A 199 3.94 14.63 -6.70
C ARG A 199 2.98 13.72 -7.47
N SER A 200 2.84 12.46 -7.08
CA SER A 200 2.03 11.47 -7.81
C SER A 200 0.54 11.63 -7.52
N ASP A 201 -0.27 11.41 -8.54
CA ASP A 201 -1.73 11.26 -8.45
C ASP A 201 -2.10 9.78 -8.28
N LYS A 202 -1.31 8.89 -8.92
CA LYS A 202 -1.40 7.44 -8.78
C LYS A 202 -0.07 6.84 -8.35
N ILE A 203 -0.11 5.95 -7.36
CA ILE A 203 1.05 5.25 -6.79
C ILE A 203 0.96 3.77 -7.16
N VAL A 204 2.08 3.21 -7.59
CA VAL A 204 2.24 1.78 -7.83
C VAL A 204 3.35 1.26 -6.92
N SER A 205 2.98 0.42 -5.96
CA SER A 205 3.94 -0.27 -5.09
C SER A 205 4.24 -1.64 -5.64
N PHE A 206 5.52 -2.01 -5.68
CA PHE A 206 5.94 -3.38 -5.96
C PHE A 206 6.32 -4.12 -4.68
N VAL A 207 5.90 -5.37 -4.64
CA VAL A 207 6.34 -6.38 -3.68
C VAL A 207 7.16 -7.39 -4.47
N ASP A 208 8.47 -7.20 -4.51
CA ASP A 208 9.37 -8.11 -5.23
C ASP A 208 9.64 -9.34 -4.37
N CYS A 209 9.31 -10.51 -4.93
CA CYS A 209 9.36 -11.78 -4.24
C CYS A 209 10.51 -12.66 -4.77
N PRO A 210 11.16 -13.45 -3.88
CA PRO A 210 12.18 -14.38 -4.31
C PRO A 210 11.63 -15.44 -5.27
N GLY A 211 12.44 -15.86 -6.25
CA GLY A 211 12.05 -16.85 -7.27
C GLY A 211 12.55 -18.26 -7.02
N HIS A 212 13.35 -18.48 -6.00
CA HIS A 212 13.99 -19.76 -5.73
C HIS A 212 13.05 -20.71 -4.97
N GLU A 213 13.02 -22.00 -5.33
CA GLU A 213 12.12 -23.00 -4.75
C GLU A 213 12.16 -23.07 -3.21
N PRO A 214 13.32 -23.07 -2.51
CA PRO A 214 13.39 -23.06 -1.06
C PRO A 214 12.68 -21.86 -0.41
N TRP A 215 12.56 -20.73 -1.12
CA TRP A 215 11.95 -19.49 -0.63
C TRP A 215 10.49 -19.30 -1.05
N LEU A 216 9.84 -20.32 -1.57
CA LEU A 216 8.42 -20.23 -1.94
C LEU A 216 7.55 -19.80 -0.75
N ARG A 217 7.92 -20.15 0.48
CA ARG A 217 7.23 -19.63 1.69
C ARG A 217 7.29 -18.11 1.77
N THR A 218 8.44 -17.52 1.43
CA THR A 218 8.62 -16.07 1.39
C THR A 218 7.80 -15.45 0.28
N THR A 219 7.74 -16.08 -0.89
CA THR A 219 6.90 -15.64 -2.02
C THR A 219 5.42 -15.64 -1.66
N VAL A 220 4.92 -16.75 -1.09
CA VAL A 220 3.53 -16.85 -0.61
C VAL A 220 3.25 -15.77 0.44
N ARG A 221 4.18 -15.56 1.37
CA ARG A 221 4.09 -14.51 2.39
C ARG A 221 4.03 -13.11 1.78
N GLY A 222 4.83 -12.84 0.75
CA GLY A 222 4.82 -11.56 0.05
C GLY A 222 3.47 -11.28 -0.62
N ILE A 223 2.91 -12.28 -1.30
CA ILE A 223 1.65 -12.13 -2.01
C ILE A 223 0.47 -12.01 -1.05
N LEU A 224 0.35 -12.91 -0.08
CA LEU A 224 -0.78 -12.94 0.85
C LEU A 224 -0.66 -11.90 1.95
N GLY A 225 0.49 -11.86 2.63
CA GLY A 225 0.70 -10.97 3.77
C GLY A 225 0.71 -9.49 3.37
N GLN A 226 1.05 -9.18 2.12
CA GLN A 226 0.96 -7.83 1.57
C GLN A 226 -0.32 -7.58 0.78
N ARG A 227 -1.22 -8.57 0.67
CA ARG A 227 -2.50 -8.45 -0.02
C ARG A 227 -2.40 -7.72 -1.37
N VAL A 228 -1.47 -8.19 -2.23
CA VAL A 228 -1.24 -7.56 -3.52
C VAL A 228 -2.52 -7.49 -4.36
N ASP A 229 -2.74 -6.37 -5.05
CA ASP A 229 -3.91 -6.18 -5.89
C ASP A 229 -3.79 -6.94 -7.20
N TYR A 230 -2.57 -7.03 -7.72
CA TYR A 230 -2.22 -7.69 -8.96
C TYR A 230 -0.94 -8.47 -8.79
N VAL A 231 -0.75 -9.49 -9.63
CA VAL A 231 0.48 -10.26 -9.69
C VAL A 231 1.07 -10.19 -11.10
N LEU A 232 2.37 -9.88 -11.20
CA LEU A 232 3.15 -10.10 -12.41
C LEU A 232 3.81 -11.47 -12.34
N LEU A 233 3.39 -12.40 -13.18
CA LEU A 233 4.12 -13.65 -13.40
C LEU A 233 5.13 -13.44 -14.52
N ILE A 234 6.40 -13.49 -14.15
CA ILE A 234 7.51 -13.20 -15.05
C ILE A 234 8.10 -14.50 -15.58
N VAL A 235 8.19 -14.60 -16.91
CA VAL A 235 8.70 -15.74 -17.65
C VAL A 235 9.79 -15.26 -18.60
N ALA A 236 11.00 -15.79 -18.48
CA ALA A 236 12.09 -15.41 -19.38
C ALA A 236 11.98 -16.13 -20.72
N ALA A 237 12.24 -15.43 -21.80
CA ALA A 237 12.19 -16.00 -23.16
C ALA A 237 13.27 -17.06 -23.39
N ASP A 238 14.42 -16.94 -22.69
CA ASP A 238 15.54 -17.87 -22.77
C ASP A 238 15.38 -19.17 -21.95
N ASP A 239 14.39 -19.25 -21.06
CA ASP A 239 14.14 -20.42 -20.18
C ASP A 239 12.72 -21.00 -20.33
N GLY A 240 11.76 -20.16 -20.71
CA GLY A 240 10.38 -20.57 -20.94
C GLY A 240 9.59 -20.93 -19.67
N VAL A 241 8.64 -21.87 -19.81
CA VAL A 241 7.72 -22.27 -18.73
C VAL A 241 8.34 -23.37 -17.87
N THR A 242 8.83 -23.00 -16.70
CA THR A 242 9.44 -23.94 -15.73
C THR A 242 8.39 -24.57 -14.79
N PRO A 243 8.74 -25.62 -14.02
CA PRO A 243 7.87 -26.13 -12.96
C PRO A 243 7.46 -25.08 -11.92
N ILE A 244 8.39 -24.17 -11.56
CA ILE A 244 8.15 -23.06 -10.63
C ILE A 244 7.18 -22.04 -11.22
N THR A 245 7.27 -21.77 -12.53
CA THR A 245 6.30 -20.92 -13.24
C THR A 245 4.88 -21.47 -13.09
N LYS A 246 4.70 -22.80 -13.25
CA LYS A 246 3.40 -23.46 -13.09
C LYS A 246 2.91 -23.40 -11.65
N GLU A 247 3.78 -23.56 -10.68
CA GLU A 247 3.47 -23.48 -9.27
C GLU A 247 3.02 -22.06 -8.88
N HIS A 248 3.75 -21.04 -9.28
CA HIS A 248 3.40 -19.63 -9.04
C HIS A 248 2.08 -19.25 -9.71
N LEU A 249 1.85 -19.72 -10.94
CA LEU A 249 0.56 -19.55 -11.62
C LEU A 249 -0.56 -20.20 -10.80
N GLY A 250 -0.37 -21.43 -10.33
CA GLY A 250 -1.33 -22.15 -9.50
C GLY A 250 -1.70 -21.39 -8.22
N ILE A 251 -0.71 -20.81 -7.54
CA ILE A 251 -0.91 -19.98 -6.34
C ILE A 251 -1.74 -18.73 -6.65
N ALA A 252 -1.37 -17.97 -7.69
CA ALA A 252 -2.09 -16.76 -8.06
C ALA A 252 -3.54 -17.03 -8.44
N LEU A 253 -3.79 -18.12 -9.19
CA LEU A 253 -5.14 -18.54 -9.58
C LEU A 253 -5.96 -19.01 -8.38
N ALA A 254 -5.37 -19.80 -7.50
CA ALA A 254 -6.01 -20.33 -6.30
C ALA A 254 -6.44 -19.23 -5.34
N MET A 255 -5.62 -18.20 -5.21
CA MET A 255 -5.92 -17.02 -4.39
C MET A 255 -6.81 -16.00 -5.12
N GLU A 256 -7.18 -16.29 -6.36
CA GLU A 256 -8.00 -15.42 -7.20
C GLU A 256 -7.42 -14.01 -7.34
N ILE A 257 -6.10 -13.90 -7.38
CA ILE A 257 -5.44 -12.61 -7.61
C ILE A 257 -5.38 -12.36 -9.12
N PRO A 258 -5.79 -11.20 -9.63
CA PRO A 258 -5.64 -10.85 -11.04
C PRO A 258 -4.19 -10.91 -11.48
N LEU A 259 -3.97 -11.53 -12.63
CA LEU A 259 -2.67 -11.90 -13.14
C LEU A 259 -2.35 -11.16 -14.43
N ILE A 260 -1.10 -10.74 -14.55
CA ILE A 260 -0.49 -10.20 -15.77
C ILE A 260 0.76 -11.02 -16.02
N ILE A 261 0.96 -11.48 -17.24
CA ILE A 261 2.17 -12.21 -17.61
C ILE A 261 3.14 -11.28 -18.36
N VAL A 262 4.38 -11.31 -17.95
CA VAL A 262 5.45 -10.56 -18.60
C VAL A 262 6.51 -11.53 -19.12
N ILE A 263 6.70 -11.55 -20.44
CA ILE A 263 7.77 -12.31 -21.08
C ILE A 263 8.99 -11.40 -21.17
N THR A 264 10.03 -11.70 -20.40
CA THR A 264 11.26 -10.92 -20.31
C THR A 264 12.35 -11.45 -21.23
N LYS A 265 13.44 -10.70 -21.38
CA LYS A 265 14.66 -11.08 -22.11
C LYS A 265 14.40 -11.47 -23.58
N ILE A 266 13.44 -10.83 -24.23
CA ILE A 266 13.12 -11.10 -25.64
C ILE A 266 14.26 -10.72 -26.59
N ASP A 267 15.20 -9.90 -26.13
CA ASP A 267 16.43 -9.51 -26.81
C ASP A 267 17.47 -10.62 -26.87
N LYS A 268 17.41 -11.64 -25.99
CA LYS A 268 18.41 -12.73 -25.90
C LYS A 268 18.15 -13.88 -26.86
N VAL A 269 16.95 -14.00 -27.38
CA VAL A 269 16.52 -15.14 -28.18
C VAL A 269 16.02 -14.72 -29.57
N PRO A 270 16.13 -15.57 -30.59
CA PRO A 270 15.50 -15.34 -31.88
C PRO A 270 13.98 -15.15 -31.75
N PHE A 271 13.40 -14.40 -32.68
CA PHE A 271 11.97 -14.09 -32.68
C PHE A 271 11.06 -15.33 -32.58
N ASP A 272 11.44 -16.42 -33.28
CA ASP A 272 10.65 -17.67 -33.29
C ASP A 272 10.68 -18.39 -31.93
N GLU A 273 11.79 -18.35 -31.20
CA GLU A 273 11.91 -18.91 -29.86
C GLU A 273 11.04 -18.10 -28.87
N ALA A 274 11.13 -16.78 -28.90
CA ALA A 274 10.26 -15.93 -28.09
C ALA A 274 8.78 -16.19 -28.39
N LYS A 275 8.41 -16.39 -29.66
CA LYS A 275 7.05 -16.74 -30.09
C LYS A 275 6.61 -18.11 -29.56
N GLN A 276 7.52 -19.08 -29.50
CA GLN A 276 7.25 -20.40 -28.93
C GLN A 276 6.92 -20.31 -27.44
N VAL A 277 7.72 -19.57 -26.66
CA VAL A 277 7.46 -19.37 -25.22
C VAL A 277 6.10 -18.70 -25.00
N ILE A 278 5.74 -17.71 -25.80
CA ILE A 278 4.42 -17.06 -25.75
C ILE A 278 3.30 -18.07 -26.04
N SER A 279 3.51 -18.96 -27.00
CA SER A 279 2.56 -20.03 -27.34
C SER A 279 2.39 -21.02 -26.19
N ASP A 280 3.49 -21.41 -25.52
CA ASP A 280 3.49 -22.34 -24.39
C ASP A 280 2.77 -21.75 -23.18
N VAL A 281 3.05 -20.49 -22.85
CA VAL A 281 2.34 -19.73 -21.82
C VAL A 281 0.84 -19.64 -22.14
N SER A 282 0.50 -19.33 -23.40
CA SER A 282 -0.89 -19.24 -23.83
C SER A 282 -1.62 -20.58 -23.74
N SER A 283 -0.95 -21.66 -24.10
CA SER A 283 -1.47 -23.03 -23.96
C SER A 283 -1.70 -23.40 -22.51
N LEU A 284 -0.75 -23.07 -21.63
CA LEU A 284 -0.88 -23.28 -20.18
C LEU A 284 -2.08 -22.54 -19.61
N LEU A 285 -2.28 -21.27 -19.97
CA LEU A 285 -3.42 -20.48 -19.52
C LEU A 285 -4.76 -21.05 -19.98
N ARG A 286 -4.86 -21.47 -21.25
CA ARG A 286 -6.09 -22.09 -21.78
C ARG A 286 -6.42 -23.39 -21.06
N LYS A 287 -5.44 -24.21 -20.69
CA LYS A 287 -5.64 -25.46 -19.92
C LYS A 287 -6.27 -25.20 -18.56
N VAL A 288 -6.05 -24.04 -17.97
CA VAL A 288 -6.66 -23.64 -16.68
C VAL A 288 -7.89 -22.72 -16.86
N GLY A 289 -8.47 -22.69 -18.06
CA GLY A 289 -9.70 -21.95 -18.36
C GLY A 289 -9.53 -20.43 -18.45
N LYS A 290 -8.32 -19.94 -18.72
CA LYS A 290 -8.03 -18.50 -18.88
C LYS A 290 -7.81 -18.14 -20.33
N VAL A 291 -8.11 -16.88 -20.68
CA VAL A 291 -7.90 -16.35 -22.03
C VAL A 291 -6.67 -15.45 -22.05
N PRO A 292 -5.55 -15.90 -22.67
CA PRO A 292 -4.38 -15.04 -22.86
C PRO A 292 -4.69 -13.98 -23.92
N LEU A 293 -4.34 -12.72 -23.62
CA LEU A 293 -4.42 -11.61 -24.56
C LEU A 293 -3.04 -10.96 -24.71
N HIS A 294 -2.50 -11.05 -25.93
CA HIS A 294 -1.21 -10.45 -26.24
C HIS A 294 -1.36 -8.95 -26.48
N ILE A 295 -0.72 -8.16 -25.62
CA ILE A 295 -0.73 -6.71 -25.69
C ILE A 295 0.46 -6.24 -26.54
N ARG A 296 0.19 -5.50 -27.60
CA ARG A 296 1.21 -5.04 -28.56
C ARG A 296 1.35 -3.52 -28.64
N ASP A 297 0.39 -2.80 -28.10
CA ASP A 297 0.31 -1.35 -28.16
C ASP A 297 -0.38 -0.76 -26.92
N LYS A 298 -0.21 0.54 -26.71
CA LYS A 298 -0.76 1.27 -25.56
C LYS A 298 -2.28 1.31 -25.54
N GLU A 299 -2.93 1.39 -26.69
CA GLU A 299 -4.38 1.46 -26.77
C GLU A 299 -5.01 0.17 -26.27
N THR A 300 -4.48 -0.97 -26.73
CA THR A 300 -4.86 -2.29 -26.23
C THR A 300 -4.58 -2.41 -24.73
N ALA A 301 -3.42 -1.95 -24.24
CA ALA A 301 -3.07 -1.96 -22.83
C ALA A 301 -4.11 -1.20 -22.00
N LYS A 302 -4.46 0.01 -22.41
CA LYS A 302 -5.47 0.86 -21.76
C LYS A 302 -6.86 0.20 -21.71
N ASN A 303 -7.29 -0.40 -22.80
CA ASN A 303 -8.62 -1.03 -22.89
C ASN A 303 -8.71 -2.31 -22.05
N VAL A 304 -7.62 -3.07 -21.98
CA VAL A 304 -7.55 -4.35 -21.26
C VAL A 304 -7.37 -4.16 -19.76
N SER A 305 -6.62 -3.14 -19.33
CA SER A 305 -6.33 -2.89 -17.91
C SER A 305 -7.56 -2.91 -17.02
N LYS A 306 -8.68 -2.31 -17.49
CA LYS A 306 -9.96 -2.27 -16.77
C LYS A 306 -10.59 -3.65 -16.57
N LYS A 307 -10.28 -4.62 -17.45
CA LYS A 307 -10.83 -5.98 -17.45
C LYS A 307 -9.96 -7.01 -16.72
N VAL A 308 -8.73 -6.65 -16.36
CA VAL A 308 -7.81 -7.55 -15.64
C VAL A 308 -8.41 -8.02 -14.31
N SER A 309 -9.19 -7.16 -13.66
CA SER A 309 -9.88 -7.49 -12.40
C SER A 309 -10.91 -8.62 -12.53
N GLU A 310 -11.43 -8.87 -13.73
CA GLU A 310 -12.38 -9.96 -14.00
C GLU A 310 -11.73 -11.35 -13.94
N ARG A 311 -10.39 -11.41 -13.92
CA ARG A 311 -9.57 -12.63 -13.74
C ARG A 311 -9.74 -13.70 -14.83
N PHE A 312 -10.57 -13.49 -15.81
CA PHE A 312 -10.76 -14.40 -16.94
C PHE A 312 -9.75 -14.14 -18.04
N LEU A 313 -9.53 -12.87 -18.34
CA LEU A 313 -8.62 -12.39 -19.37
C LEU A 313 -7.25 -12.08 -18.73
N ILE A 314 -6.19 -12.68 -19.27
CA ILE A 314 -4.83 -12.52 -18.77
C ILE A 314 -3.99 -11.77 -19.81
N PRO A 315 -3.58 -10.52 -19.53
CA PRO A 315 -2.65 -9.80 -20.39
C PRO A 315 -1.30 -10.49 -20.45
N VAL A 316 -0.72 -10.57 -21.65
CA VAL A 316 0.63 -11.07 -21.89
C VAL A 316 1.41 -9.98 -22.61
N VAL A 317 2.45 -9.46 -21.96
CA VAL A 317 3.30 -8.37 -22.47
C VAL A 317 4.71 -8.88 -22.68
N LYS A 318 5.34 -8.57 -23.80
CA LYS A 318 6.73 -8.84 -24.09
C LYS A 318 7.61 -7.67 -23.65
N THR A 319 8.76 -7.94 -23.05
CA THR A 319 9.66 -6.89 -22.58
C THR A 319 11.13 -7.25 -22.71
N SER A 320 11.95 -6.21 -22.85
CA SER A 320 13.40 -6.27 -22.66
C SER A 320 13.82 -5.12 -21.74
N SER A 321 14.53 -5.43 -20.66
CA SER A 321 15.14 -4.40 -19.80
C SER A 321 16.39 -3.77 -20.44
N ILE A 322 16.97 -4.39 -21.45
CA ILE A 322 18.14 -3.88 -22.18
C ILE A 322 17.72 -2.88 -23.25
N THR A 323 16.70 -3.21 -24.04
CA THR A 323 16.25 -2.36 -25.17
C THR A 323 15.08 -1.46 -24.79
N LEU A 324 14.52 -1.60 -23.59
CA LEU A 324 13.29 -0.98 -23.11
C LEU A 324 12.03 -1.34 -23.90
N GLU A 325 12.09 -2.31 -24.83
CA GLU A 325 10.92 -2.78 -25.57
C GLU A 325 9.83 -3.24 -24.60
N GLY A 326 8.59 -2.77 -24.81
CA GLY A 326 7.41 -3.13 -24.03
C GLY A 326 7.27 -2.44 -22.66
N MET A 327 8.26 -1.63 -22.23
CA MET A 327 8.17 -0.90 -20.95
C MET A 327 7.09 0.18 -20.98
N ASP A 328 6.91 0.83 -22.11
CA ASP A 328 5.86 1.82 -22.34
C ASP A 328 4.46 1.19 -22.32
N ILE A 329 4.32 -0.03 -22.81
CA ILE A 329 3.08 -0.82 -22.76
C ILE A 329 2.74 -1.19 -21.31
N LEU A 330 3.75 -1.64 -20.53
CA LEU A 330 3.58 -1.93 -19.11
C LEU A 330 3.19 -0.68 -18.31
N ASN A 331 3.84 0.45 -18.58
CA ASN A 331 3.51 1.72 -17.93
C ASN A 331 2.07 2.14 -18.22
N GLU A 332 1.61 2.03 -19.48
CA GLU A 332 0.22 2.32 -19.86
C GLU A 332 -0.76 1.38 -19.17
N LEU A 333 -0.41 0.10 -19.07
CA LEU A 333 -1.22 -0.90 -18.37
C LEU A 333 -1.35 -0.53 -16.88
N PHE A 334 -0.25 -0.23 -16.20
CA PHE A 334 -0.24 0.13 -14.77
C PHE A 334 -0.98 1.44 -14.49
N LEU A 335 -0.84 2.43 -15.37
CA LEU A 335 -1.57 3.70 -15.27
C LEU A 335 -3.08 3.46 -15.23
N ASN A 336 -3.59 2.53 -16.03
CA ASN A 336 -5.01 2.29 -16.20
C ASN A 336 -5.57 1.10 -15.39
N LEU A 337 -4.74 0.37 -14.62
CA LEU A 337 -5.25 -0.66 -13.70
C LEU A 337 -6.12 -0.01 -12.63
N PRO A 338 -7.36 -0.52 -12.39
CA PRO A 338 -8.22 0.02 -11.36
C PRO A 338 -7.68 -0.28 -9.95
N GLU A 339 -7.86 0.65 -9.04
CA GLU A 339 -7.70 0.41 -7.62
C GLU A 339 -8.77 -0.60 -7.16
N LYS A 340 -8.39 -1.53 -6.30
CA LYS A 340 -9.32 -2.53 -5.76
C LYS A 340 -9.95 -2.13 -4.44
N THR A 341 -9.56 -1.00 -3.89
CA THR A 341 -10.07 -0.51 -2.63
C THR A 341 -11.48 0.04 -2.82
N SER A 342 -12.48 -0.56 -2.18
CA SER A 342 -13.86 -0.09 -2.23
C SER A 342 -14.11 0.97 -1.14
N GLU A 343 -15.02 1.91 -1.39
CA GLU A 343 -15.46 2.87 -0.38
C GLU A 343 -15.98 2.21 0.92
N GLU A 344 -16.52 1.01 0.82
CA GLU A 344 -17.00 0.25 1.96
C GLU A 344 -15.88 -0.13 2.92
N LEU A 345 -14.69 -0.45 2.41
CA LEU A 345 -13.53 -0.80 3.23
C LEU A 345 -13.02 0.39 4.04
N TYR A 346 -13.13 1.62 3.53
CA TYR A 346 -12.76 2.83 4.28
C TYR A 346 -13.70 3.12 5.45
N LYS A 347 -14.96 2.70 5.35
CA LYS A 347 -15.98 2.92 6.40
C LYS A 347 -15.94 1.88 7.52
N LYS A 348 -15.23 0.77 7.31
CA LYS A 348 -15.05 -0.26 8.33
C LYS A 348 -14.12 0.21 9.46
N PRO A 349 -14.19 -0.40 10.65
CA PRO A 349 -13.20 -0.22 11.70
C PRO A 349 -11.79 -0.54 11.19
N PHE A 350 -10.80 0.21 11.68
CA PHE A 350 -9.40 -0.02 11.29
C PHE A 350 -8.94 -1.43 11.65
N LEU A 351 -8.26 -2.06 10.70
CA LEU A 351 -7.63 -3.37 10.85
C LEU A 351 -6.35 -3.45 10.03
N MET A 352 -5.24 -3.76 10.69
CA MET A 352 -3.94 -4.02 10.07
C MET A 352 -3.32 -5.29 10.65
N TYR A 353 -2.90 -6.23 9.79
CA TYR A 353 -2.09 -7.38 10.21
C TYR A 353 -0.62 -7.00 10.32
N ILE A 354 0.02 -7.43 11.40
CA ILE A 354 1.44 -7.18 11.65
C ILE A 354 2.29 -8.14 10.82
N ASP A 355 3.16 -7.58 9.98
CA ASP A 355 4.14 -8.34 9.20
C ASP A 355 5.53 -8.31 9.83
N LYS A 356 5.99 -7.13 10.28
CA LYS A 356 7.31 -6.97 10.93
C LYS A 356 7.18 -6.10 12.18
N VAL A 357 8.05 -6.37 13.16
CA VAL A 357 8.15 -5.62 14.42
C VAL A 357 9.58 -5.10 14.55
N TYR A 358 9.72 -3.84 14.95
CA TYR A 358 11.01 -3.19 15.10
C TYR A 358 11.10 -2.48 16.45
N LYS A 359 12.29 -2.51 17.06
CA LYS A 359 12.65 -1.66 18.19
C LYS A 359 13.48 -0.50 17.67
N VAL A 360 12.90 0.70 17.63
CA VAL A 360 13.52 1.87 17.00
C VAL A 360 13.92 2.88 18.06
N LYS A 361 15.22 3.25 18.08
CA LYS A 361 15.74 4.25 19.02
C LYS A 361 14.98 5.57 18.87
N GLY A 362 14.38 6.06 19.94
CA GLY A 362 13.60 7.29 19.99
C GLY A 362 12.12 7.17 19.57
N ALA A 363 11.72 6.08 18.90
CA ALA A 363 10.33 5.83 18.54
C ALA A 363 9.69 4.66 19.32
N GLY A 364 10.53 3.84 20.00
CA GLY A 364 10.05 2.67 20.75
C GLY A 364 9.67 1.50 19.86
N THR A 365 8.57 0.86 20.16
CA THR A 365 8.02 -0.27 19.40
C THR A 365 7.33 0.23 18.13
N VAL A 366 7.76 -0.29 16.98
CA VAL A 366 7.17 0.01 15.68
C VAL A 366 6.69 -1.29 15.05
N VAL A 367 5.43 -1.33 14.68
CA VAL A 367 4.82 -2.44 13.93
C VAL A 367 4.58 -2.02 12.49
N SER A 368 4.81 -2.91 11.55
CA SER A 368 4.52 -2.63 10.15
C SER A 368 3.61 -3.70 9.53
N GLY A 369 2.77 -3.24 8.59
CA GLY A 369 1.85 -4.09 7.86
C GLY A 369 1.05 -3.29 6.84
N ARG A 370 0.23 -3.99 6.06
CA ARG A 370 -0.73 -3.36 5.15
C ARG A 370 -2.09 -3.22 5.83
N VAL A 371 -2.70 -2.06 5.69
CA VAL A 371 -4.05 -1.79 6.21
C VAL A 371 -5.07 -2.59 5.40
N LYS A 372 -5.81 -3.47 6.09
CA LYS A 372 -6.87 -4.30 5.49
C LYS A 372 -8.18 -3.53 5.38
N GLU A 373 -8.54 -2.79 6.41
CA GLU A 373 -9.83 -2.09 6.56
C GLU A 373 -9.65 -0.81 7.35
N GLY A 374 -10.47 0.18 7.08
CA GLY A 374 -10.60 1.40 7.87
C GLY A 374 -9.47 2.40 7.71
N ILE A 375 -9.41 3.32 8.65
CA ILE A 375 -8.47 4.44 8.69
C ILE A 375 -7.91 4.54 10.11
N VAL A 376 -6.59 4.69 10.23
CA VAL A 376 -5.93 4.98 11.50
C VAL A 376 -5.43 6.42 11.54
N LYS A 377 -5.51 7.06 12.71
CA LYS A 377 -5.02 8.43 12.94
C LYS A 377 -3.96 8.45 14.03
N LYS A 378 -3.02 9.38 13.91
CA LYS A 378 -2.08 9.65 14.99
C LYS A 378 -2.81 10.04 16.27
N GLY A 379 -2.40 9.47 17.42
CA GLY A 379 -3.02 9.69 18.73
C GLY A 379 -4.21 8.78 19.02
N GLN A 380 -4.65 7.94 18.08
CA GLN A 380 -5.75 7.01 18.26
C GLN A 380 -5.37 5.89 19.21
N GLU A 381 -6.30 5.51 20.10
CA GLU A 381 -6.21 4.28 20.88
C GLU A 381 -6.67 3.09 20.03
N LEU A 382 -5.94 2.00 20.10
CA LEU A 382 -6.13 0.80 19.29
C LEU A 382 -5.94 -0.43 20.16
N LEU A 383 -6.43 -1.56 19.70
CA LEU A 383 -6.18 -2.87 20.29
C LEU A 383 -5.13 -3.62 19.50
N LEU A 384 -4.15 -4.19 20.21
CA LEU A 384 -3.11 -5.06 19.64
C LEU A 384 -3.27 -6.47 20.21
N GLY A 385 -3.23 -7.48 19.35
CA GLY A 385 -3.32 -8.88 19.78
C GLY A 385 -3.64 -9.87 18.67
N PRO A 386 -4.02 -11.11 19.05
CA PRO A 386 -4.11 -11.62 20.41
C PRO A 386 -2.73 -11.92 21.02
N ILE A 387 -2.49 -11.45 22.26
CA ILE A 387 -1.36 -11.83 23.10
C ILE A 387 -1.91 -12.73 24.22
N ASN A 388 -1.51 -14.00 24.25
CA ASN A 388 -2.06 -14.96 25.21
C ASN A 388 -3.61 -14.93 25.27
N ASP A 389 -4.25 -14.95 24.08
CA ASP A 389 -5.71 -14.89 23.86
C ASP A 389 -6.39 -13.57 24.27
N ARG A 390 -5.64 -12.51 24.58
CA ARG A 390 -6.15 -11.19 24.99
C ARG A 390 -5.68 -10.08 24.05
N TYR A 391 -6.31 -8.94 24.15
CA TYR A 391 -5.93 -7.73 23.43
C TYR A 391 -5.46 -6.67 24.40
N GLU A 392 -4.35 -6.02 24.09
CA GLU A 392 -3.78 -4.92 24.86
C GLU A 392 -4.09 -3.59 24.19
N THR A 393 -4.43 -2.58 24.98
CA THR A 393 -4.66 -1.22 24.48
C THR A 393 -3.31 -0.56 24.20
N VAL A 394 -3.16 -0.06 22.99
CA VAL A 394 -1.97 0.66 22.53
C VAL A 394 -2.35 2.01 21.94
N SER A 395 -1.47 3.00 22.08
CA SER A 395 -1.68 4.31 21.45
C SER A 395 -0.77 4.50 20.24
N CYS A 396 -1.35 4.99 19.13
CA CYS A 396 -0.66 5.30 17.88
C CYS A 396 0.15 6.61 18.03
N GLN A 397 1.46 6.53 18.21
CA GLN A 397 2.33 7.69 18.43
C GLN A 397 2.70 8.40 17.13
N SER A 398 2.99 7.66 16.08
CA SER A 398 3.28 8.18 14.75
C SER A 398 2.99 7.14 13.68
N ILE A 399 2.67 7.63 12.49
CA ILE A 399 2.40 6.82 11.31
C ILE A 399 3.43 7.21 10.25
N LYS A 400 4.06 6.22 9.64
CA LYS A 400 4.95 6.40 8.49
C LYS A 400 4.50 5.54 7.33
N GLN A 401 4.49 6.14 6.14
CA GLN A 401 4.31 5.47 4.86
C GLN A 401 5.51 5.83 3.98
N HIS A 402 6.20 4.85 3.42
CA HIS A 402 7.40 5.07 2.60
C HIS A 402 8.40 6.06 3.24
N HIS A 403 8.64 5.93 4.56
CA HIS A 403 9.48 6.79 5.40
C HIS A 403 8.96 8.22 5.66
N LEU A 404 7.84 8.62 5.09
CA LEU A 404 7.18 9.90 5.35
C LEU A 404 6.28 9.82 6.58
N ASN A 405 6.30 10.87 7.41
CA ASN A 405 5.35 11.00 8.50
C ASN A 405 3.98 11.37 7.94
N GLN A 406 2.96 10.61 8.35
CA GLN A 406 1.57 10.81 7.98
C GLN A 406 0.72 11.15 9.22
N SER A 407 -0.33 11.93 9.03
CA SER A 407 -1.33 12.18 10.09
C SER A 407 -2.34 11.04 10.21
N LYS A 408 -2.57 10.33 9.12
CA LYS A 408 -3.47 9.17 9.00
C LYS A 408 -2.86 8.11 8.08
N GLY A 409 -3.36 6.88 8.19
CA GLY A 409 -3.12 5.80 7.25
C GLY A 409 -4.44 5.15 6.86
N GLU A 410 -4.56 4.69 5.63
CA GLU A 410 -5.81 4.25 5.01
C GLU A 410 -5.69 2.84 4.43
N VAL A 411 -6.85 2.27 4.08
CA VAL A 411 -6.94 0.96 3.42
C VAL A 411 -5.98 0.90 2.22
N GLY A 412 -5.22 -0.20 2.14
CA GLY A 412 -4.26 -0.43 1.07
C GLY A 412 -2.85 0.09 1.37
N ASP A 413 -2.69 1.01 2.30
CA ASP A 413 -1.39 1.55 2.69
C ASP A 413 -0.52 0.51 3.39
N ILE A 414 0.78 0.53 3.08
CA ILE A 414 1.80 -0.18 3.85
C ILE A 414 2.37 0.80 4.86
N LEU A 415 2.08 0.59 6.13
CA LEU A 415 2.40 1.51 7.21
C LEU A 415 3.43 0.96 8.18
N GLY A 416 4.24 1.85 8.76
CA GLY A 416 4.95 1.66 10.00
C GLY A 416 4.29 2.51 11.09
N ILE A 417 3.72 1.89 12.10
CA ILE A 417 3.05 2.56 13.21
C ILE A 417 3.90 2.42 14.47
N ALA A 418 4.36 3.55 15.01
CA ALA A 418 4.97 3.56 16.33
C ALA A 418 3.86 3.49 17.38
N ILE A 419 3.94 2.52 18.28
CA ILE A 419 2.95 2.28 19.32
C ILE A 419 3.56 2.39 20.71
N LYS A 420 2.72 2.72 21.69
CA LYS A 420 3.06 2.70 23.12
C LYS A 420 2.03 1.86 23.85
N GLY A 421 2.48 1.02 24.78
CA GLY A 421 1.63 0.17 25.62
C GLY A 421 2.06 -1.28 25.68
N VAL A 422 2.80 -1.78 24.65
CA VAL A 422 3.28 -3.17 24.58
C VAL A 422 4.74 -3.19 24.11
N ASP A 423 5.54 -4.09 24.67
CA ASP A 423 6.91 -4.27 24.27
C ASP A 423 7.05 -5.08 22.98
N ALA A 424 8.09 -4.77 22.19
CA ALA A 424 8.31 -5.39 20.88
C ALA A 424 8.48 -6.92 20.96
N GLU A 425 9.00 -7.43 22.04
CA GLU A 425 9.25 -8.86 22.30
C GLU A 425 7.95 -9.66 22.48
N GLU A 426 6.86 -9.03 22.91
CA GLU A 426 5.55 -9.67 23.09
C GLU A 426 4.76 -9.76 21.78
N ILE A 427 5.13 -8.93 20.79
CA ILE A 427 4.42 -8.83 19.54
C ILE A 427 4.97 -9.82 18.53
N LYS A 428 4.08 -10.64 17.99
CA LYS A 428 4.41 -11.63 16.97
C LYS A 428 3.78 -11.25 15.63
N ARG A 429 4.43 -11.66 14.57
CA ARG A 429 3.86 -11.63 13.25
C ARG A 429 2.53 -12.41 13.20
N GLY A 430 1.55 -11.92 12.45
CA GLY A 430 0.21 -12.51 12.38
C GLY A 430 -0.78 -11.94 13.41
N MET A 431 -0.30 -11.23 14.43
CA MET A 431 -1.15 -10.43 15.30
C MET A 431 -1.73 -9.23 14.52
N VAL A 432 -2.74 -8.58 15.07
CA VAL A 432 -3.39 -7.43 14.46
C VAL A 432 -3.31 -6.19 15.34
N VAL A 433 -3.33 -5.03 14.68
CA VAL A 433 -3.67 -3.75 15.30
C VAL A 433 -5.01 -3.32 14.73
N LYS A 434 -5.99 -3.00 15.57
CA LYS A 434 -7.36 -2.73 15.14
C LYS A 434 -8.08 -1.74 16.04
N ASP A 435 -9.20 -1.20 15.56
CA ASP A 435 -10.13 -0.43 16.40
C ASP A 435 -10.79 -1.31 17.47
N GLU A 436 -11.18 -0.69 18.59
CA GLU A 436 -11.91 -1.36 19.67
C GLU A 436 -13.24 -1.97 19.20
N ASN A 437 -13.91 -1.32 18.27
CA ASN A 437 -15.21 -1.74 17.74
C ASN A 437 -15.16 -3.00 16.85
N GLY A 438 -14.00 -3.52 16.55
CA GLY A 438 -13.81 -4.68 15.67
C GLY A 438 -14.03 -6.06 16.31
N GLY A 439 -14.52 -6.15 17.57
CA GLY A 439 -14.70 -7.39 18.33
C GLY A 439 -13.35 -8.06 18.72
N ASN A 440 -13.26 -8.62 19.92
CA ASN A 440 -12.02 -9.18 20.47
C ASN A 440 -11.99 -10.71 20.34
N LYS A 441 -11.98 -11.21 19.07
CA LYS A 441 -11.95 -12.66 18.83
C LYS A 441 -10.51 -13.15 18.82
N SER A 442 -10.23 -14.16 19.64
CA SER A 442 -9.00 -14.94 19.64
C SER A 442 -9.36 -16.34 19.15
N ILE A 443 -9.05 -16.61 17.88
CA ILE A 443 -9.56 -17.79 17.17
C ILE A 443 -8.47 -18.85 17.13
N ARG A 444 -8.79 -20.04 17.64
CA ARG A 444 -7.91 -21.20 17.62
C ARG A 444 -8.45 -22.34 16.80
N GLU A 445 -9.79 -22.49 16.73
CA GLU A 445 -10.47 -23.56 16.01
C GLU A 445 -11.43 -22.98 14.96
N PHE A 446 -11.48 -23.60 13.81
CA PHE A 446 -12.33 -23.17 12.71
C PHE A 446 -12.64 -24.31 11.74
N ILE A 447 -13.67 -24.14 10.93
CA ILE A 447 -14.00 -25.05 9.82
C ILE A 447 -13.66 -24.36 8.52
N ALA A 448 -12.90 -25.03 7.66
CA ALA A 448 -12.55 -24.56 6.34
C ALA A 448 -12.95 -25.55 5.24
N GLU A 449 -13.32 -25.04 4.10
CA GLU A 449 -13.40 -25.83 2.88
C GLU A 449 -12.02 -25.86 2.22
N VAL A 450 -11.49 -27.04 1.99
CA VAL A 450 -10.12 -27.26 1.50
C VAL A 450 -10.15 -27.97 0.17
N PHE A 451 -9.23 -27.59 -0.73
CA PHE A 451 -8.95 -28.27 -1.99
C PHE A 451 -7.48 -28.70 -2.02
N ILE A 452 -7.24 -29.99 -2.25
CA ILE A 452 -5.90 -30.59 -2.27
C ILE A 452 -5.29 -30.43 -3.66
N LEU A 453 -4.32 -29.52 -3.80
CA LEU A 453 -3.62 -29.30 -5.07
C LEU A 453 -2.62 -30.39 -5.41
N ASN A 454 -1.89 -30.85 -4.40
CA ASN A 454 -0.92 -31.93 -4.53
C ASN A 454 -0.63 -32.57 -3.18
N HIS A 455 -0.66 -33.90 -3.15
CA HIS A 455 -0.17 -34.68 -2.00
C HIS A 455 0.33 -36.05 -2.50
N PRO A 456 1.50 -36.50 -2.05
CA PRO A 456 2.10 -37.75 -2.56
C PRO A 456 1.35 -39.00 -2.12
N THR A 457 0.59 -38.94 -1.05
CA THR A 457 -0.15 -40.05 -0.46
C THR A 457 -1.58 -39.62 -0.10
N ARG A 458 -2.16 -40.19 0.95
CA ARG A 458 -3.49 -39.86 1.46
C ARG A 458 -3.39 -39.02 2.73
N LEU A 459 -4.08 -37.89 2.76
CA LEU A 459 -4.23 -37.05 3.94
C LEU A 459 -5.31 -37.65 4.86
N ARG A 460 -5.02 -37.71 6.14
CA ARG A 460 -5.95 -38.20 7.18
C ARG A 460 -6.05 -37.19 8.32
N GLU A 461 -6.98 -37.42 9.21
CA GLU A 461 -7.06 -36.71 10.49
C GLU A 461 -5.74 -36.83 11.25
N GLY A 462 -5.35 -35.76 11.96
CA GLY A 462 -4.05 -35.63 12.59
C GLY A 462 -2.93 -35.08 11.69
N TYR A 463 -3.20 -34.81 10.40
CA TYR A 463 -2.23 -34.17 9.53
C TYR A 463 -1.95 -32.73 9.97
N GLU A 464 -0.67 -32.32 10.00
CA GLU A 464 -0.22 -31.05 10.56
C GLU A 464 0.53 -30.16 9.54
N PRO A 465 -0.14 -29.55 8.58
CA PRO A 465 0.50 -28.61 7.65
C PRO A 465 0.69 -27.22 8.27
N ILE A 466 1.58 -26.42 7.66
CA ILE A 466 1.66 -24.97 7.92
C ILE A 466 0.64 -24.28 7.02
N ILE A 467 -0.23 -23.45 7.59
CA ILE A 467 -1.09 -22.56 6.84
C ILE A 467 -0.47 -21.16 6.72
N HIS A 468 -0.78 -20.51 5.61
CA HIS A 468 -0.47 -19.10 5.34
C HIS A 468 -1.79 -18.37 5.10
N LEU A 469 -2.18 -17.53 6.05
CA LEU A 469 -3.39 -16.73 6.06
C LEU A 469 -3.01 -15.29 6.42
N GLU A 470 -3.17 -14.34 5.50
CA GLU A 470 -2.66 -12.98 5.68
C GLU A 470 -1.15 -13.02 6.06
N THR A 471 -0.75 -12.41 7.17
CA THR A 471 0.61 -12.51 7.69
C THR A 471 0.85 -13.70 8.63
N ILE A 472 -0.20 -14.46 8.95
CA ILE A 472 -0.12 -15.67 9.79
C ILE A 472 0.61 -16.77 9.05
N SER A 473 1.54 -17.43 9.73
CA SER A 473 2.23 -18.62 9.21
C SER A 473 2.46 -19.57 10.39
N GLU A 474 1.56 -20.53 10.56
CA GLU A 474 1.61 -21.45 11.69
C GLU A 474 1.07 -22.83 11.33
N THR A 475 1.50 -23.84 12.11
CA THR A 475 1.02 -25.22 12.01
C THR A 475 -0.42 -25.32 12.50
N VAL A 476 -1.25 -26.00 11.73
CA VAL A 476 -2.60 -26.41 12.12
C VAL A 476 -2.71 -27.93 12.12
N THR A 477 -3.56 -28.44 12.97
CA THR A 477 -3.94 -29.86 12.97
C THR A 477 -5.27 -30.04 12.27
N PHE A 478 -5.38 -30.96 11.33
CA PHE A 478 -6.64 -31.41 10.75
C PHE A 478 -7.36 -32.32 11.76
N GLU A 479 -8.18 -31.74 12.64
CA GLU A 479 -8.84 -32.47 13.71
C GLU A 479 -9.91 -33.43 13.21
N LYS A 480 -10.69 -32.99 12.20
CA LYS A 480 -11.77 -33.79 11.62
C LYS A 480 -11.95 -33.48 10.13
N ILE A 481 -12.04 -34.52 9.33
CA ILE A 481 -12.37 -34.46 7.90
C ILE A 481 -13.83 -34.92 7.76
N TYR A 482 -14.71 -34.03 7.27
CA TYR A 482 -16.11 -34.34 7.12
C TYR A 482 -16.37 -35.12 5.83
N ASN A 483 -17.13 -36.19 5.91
CA ASN A 483 -17.58 -37.03 4.80
C ASN A 483 -16.48 -37.77 4.00
N HIS A 484 -15.26 -37.82 4.52
CA HIS A 484 -14.14 -38.53 3.90
C HIS A 484 -13.28 -39.20 4.98
N GLU A 485 -12.81 -40.41 4.75
CA GLU A 485 -11.83 -41.10 5.60
C GLU A 485 -10.41 -40.57 5.34
N TYR A 486 -10.15 -40.18 4.10
CA TYR A 486 -8.88 -39.58 3.67
C TYR A 486 -9.12 -38.67 2.47
N LEU A 487 -8.13 -37.82 2.17
CA LEU A 487 -8.13 -36.94 1.00
C LEU A 487 -6.90 -37.20 0.12
N SER A 488 -7.09 -37.10 -1.17
CA SER A 488 -6.06 -37.24 -2.20
C SER A 488 -5.98 -35.96 -3.05
N THR A 489 -4.98 -35.88 -3.91
CA THR A 489 -4.85 -34.79 -4.89
C THR A 489 -6.15 -34.68 -5.72
N GLY A 490 -6.70 -33.46 -5.80
CA GLY A 490 -7.94 -33.15 -6.49
C GLY A 490 -9.20 -33.16 -5.61
N ASP A 491 -9.11 -33.69 -4.39
CA ASP A 491 -10.27 -33.76 -3.49
C ASP A 491 -10.58 -32.40 -2.85
N ARG A 492 -11.87 -32.21 -2.56
CA ARG A 492 -12.43 -31.08 -1.82
C ARG A 492 -13.21 -31.58 -0.61
N ALA A 493 -12.95 -31.01 0.56
CA ALA A 493 -13.64 -31.38 1.79
C ALA A 493 -13.77 -30.23 2.78
N LEU A 494 -14.75 -30.32 3.67
CA LEU A 494 -14.80 -29.51 4.89
C LEU A 494 -13.92 -30.16 5.94
N ILE A 495 -13.08 -29.35 6.59
CA ILE A 495 -12.14 -29.82 7.61
C ILE A 495 -12.23 -28.89 8.82
N LYS A 496 -12.38 -29.49 10.01
CA LYS A 496 -12.16 -28.80 11.28
C LYS A 496 -10.65 -28.73 11.53
N MET A 497 -10.15 -27.50 11.67
CA MET A 497 -8.74 -27.21 11.89
C MET A 497 -8.52 -26.51 13.21
N LYS A 498 -7.35 -26.73 13.81
CA LYS A 498 -6.94 -26.10 15.04
C LYS A 498 -5.49 -25.64 14.95
N PHE A 499 -5.22 -24.37 15.30
CA PHE A 499 -3.87 -23.87 15.46
C PHE A 499 -3.16 -24.57 16.61
N LYS A 500 -1.93 -25.00 16.37
CA LYS A 500 -1.17 -25.80 17.33
C LYS A 500 -0.70 -24.98 18.53
N TYR A 501 -0.22 -23.77 18.32
CA TYR A 501 0.47 -22.99 19.34
C TYR A 501 -0.29 -21.75 19.80
N ASN A 502 -0.70 -20.87 18.88
CA ASN A 502 -1.31 -19.59 19.20
C ASN A 502 -2.72 -19.48 18.63
N SER A 503 -3.46 -18.52 19.12
CA SER A 503 -4.70 -18.06 18.50
C SER A 503 -4.43 -16.83 17.63
N TYR A 504 -5.34 -16.54 16.68
CA TYR A 504 -5.21 -15.44 15.74
C TYR A 504 -6.56 -14.75 15.50
N TYR A 505 -6.48 -13.55 14.93
CA TYR A 505 -7.65 -12.84 14.42
C TYR A 505 -7.78 -13.07 12.92
N PHE A 506 -8.93 -13.52 12.45
CA PHE A 506 -9.29 -13.62 11.03
C PHE A 506 -10.82 -13.70 10.89
N SER A 507 -11.32 -13.71 9.66
CA SER A 507 -12.75 -13.65 9.36
C SER A 507 -13.20 -14.84 8.53
N GLU A 508 -14.49 -15.17 8.62
CA GLU A 508 -15.13 -16.07 7.68
C GLU A 508 -15.02 -15.50 6.26
N GLY A 509 -14.74 -16.36 5.29
CA GLY A 509 -14.44 -15.99 3.91
C GLY A 509 -12.96 -15.73 3.61
N ASP A 510 -12.11 -15.53 4.62
CA ASP A 510 -10.67 -15.39 4.40
C ASP A 510 -10.10 -16.67 3.79
N LYS A 511 -9.16 -16.52 2.82
CA LYS A 511 -8.53 -17.62 2.10
C LYS A 511 -7.13 -17.87 2.61
N PHE A 512 -6.72 -19.13 2.59
CA PHE A 512 -5.37 -19.52 2.98
C PHE A 512 -4.78 -20.57 2.04
N ILE A 513 -3.47 -20.68 2.07
CA ILE A 513 -2.71 -21.77 1.48
C ILE A 513 -2.14 -22.62 2.60
N PHE A 514 -2.19 -23.92 2.48
CA PHE A 514 -1.41 -24.79 3.35
C PHE A 514 -0.33 -25.52 2.57
N ARG A 515 0.78 -25.75 3.23
CA ARG A 515 1.93 -26.45 2.65
C ARG A 515 2.71 -27.23 3.70
N GLU A 516 3.14 -28.41 3.29
CA GLU A 516 4.14 -29.22 4.00
C GLU A 516 4.92 -30.05 2.98
N ALA A 517 6.24 -29.85 2.90
CA ALA A 517 7.12 -30.48 1.90
C ALA A 517 6.52 -30.41 0.48
N LYS A 518 6.13 -31.54 -0.10
CA LYS A 518 5.51 -31.64 -1.44
C LYS A 518 3.98 -31.46 -1.42
N SER A 519 3.38 -31.47 -0.23
CA SER A 519 1.93 -31.33 -0.07
C SER A 519 1.51 -29.88 -0.13
N LYS A 520 0.46 -29.59 -0.89
CA LYS A 520 -0.07 -28.23 -1.10
C LYS A 520 -1.57 -28.29 -1.23
N GLY A 521 -2.24 -27.31 -0.66
CA GLY A 521 -3.65 -27.09 -0.87
C GLY A 521 -4.05 -25.65 -0.54
N ILE A 522 -5.26 -25.35 -0.86
CA ILE A 522 -5.89 -24.05 -0.61
C ILE A 522 -7.14 -24.26 0.20
N GLY A 523 -7.51 -23.27 0.98
CA GLY A 523 -8.76 -23.32 1.75
C GLY A 523 -9.40 -21.94 1.91
N GLY A 524 -10.68 -21.97 2.24
CA GLY A 524 -11.47 -20.82 2.63
C GLY A 524 -12.15 -21.06 3.96
N ILE A 525 -12.05 -20.12 4.89
CA ILE A 525 -12.69 -20.18 6.20
C ILE A 525 -14.20 -20.15 6.01
N LYS A 526 -14.90 -21.16 6.51
CA LYS A 526 -16.37 -21.24 6.42
C LYS A 526 -17.05 -20.88 7.73
N LYS A 527 -16.43 -21.26 8.85
CA LYS A 527 -17.00 -21.02 10.18
C LYS A 527 -15.90 -20.91 11.23
N ILE A 528 -16.02 -19.94 12.11
CA ILE A 528 -15.20 -19.77 13.31
C ILE A 528 -15.88 -20.48 14.47
N LEU A 529 -15.12 -21.22 15.31
CA LEU A 529 -15.64 -22.02 16.42
C LEU A 529 -15.29 -21.41 17.78
#